data_ad5dcad54823e909532c3c7fa043e192
#
_entry.id   ad5dcad54823e909532c3c7fa043e192
#
_cell.length_a   1.000
_cell.length_b   1.000
_cell.length_c   1.000
_cell.angle_alpha   90.00
_cell.angle_beta   90.00
_cell.angle_gamma   90.00
#
_symmetry.space_group_name_H-M   'P 1'
#
loop_
_entity.id
_entity.type
_entity.pdbx_description
1 polymer ?
#
loop_
_entity_poly.entity_id
_entity_poly.type
_entity_poly.pdbx_seq_one_letter_code
_entity_poly.pdbx_strand_id
1 'polypeptide(L)'
;RNELTDSIEQIFEDINSYIFAKDHVDLQHTYIDGTKIEANANRYTWVWKKSCVKNRQKVFDKISLLIDAMNLEVLGYLGIKFEKREAYAVDCVFKRLTMYKETTGLDKTSFVSGRGHRKSIQQKQYEELHEYLERLKSYAYHIETCGEERNSYSKTDHDATFMRLKRDYMGNDQLLPAYNLQAAICDEYIACLLYTSPSPR
;
A
#
# COMPACT_ATOMS: atom_id res chain seq x y z
N ARG A 1 -24.08 -5.39 8.79
CA ARG A 1 -23.02 -4.39 9.03
C ARG A 1 -22.77 -3.50 7.82
N ASN A 2 -22.74 -4.05 6.61
CA ASN A 2 -22.50 -3.27 5.39
C ASN A 2 -23.70 -2.43 4.92
N GLU A 3 -24.91 -2.83 5.26
CA GLU A 3 -26.14 -2.12 4.87
C GLU A 3 -26.33 -0.76 5.58
N LEU A 4 -25.68 -0.56 6.73
CA LEU A 4 -25.76 0.69 7.48
C LEU A 4 -24.60 1.65 7.22
N THR A 5 -23.56 1.20 6.51
CA THR A 5 -22.34 2.01 6.34
C THR A 5 -22.62 3.32 5.62
N ASP A 6 -23.46 3.28 4.57
CA ASP A 6 -23.78 4.45 3.75
C ASP A 6 -24.82 5.37 4.41
N SER A 7 -25.52 4.89 5.45
CA SER A 7 -26.60 5.63 6.12
C SER A 7 -26.22 6.12 7.52
N ILE A 8 -25.06 5.67 8.07
CA ILE A 8 -24.74 5.91 9.48
C ILE A 8 -24.49 7.39 9.77
N GLU A 9 -23.89 8.12 8.83
CA GLU A 9 -23.67 9.56 8.96
C GLU A 9 -25.00 10.31 9.01
N GLN A 10 -25.92 10.00 8.10
CA GLN A 10 -27.23 10.61 8.06
C GLN A 10 -28.03 10.31 9.34
N ILE A 11 -27.99 9.07 9.82
CA ILE A 11 -28.64 8.68 11.08
C ILE A 11 -28.06 9.46 12.26
N PHE A 12 -26.74 9.64 12.29
CA PHE A 12 -26.07 10.39 13.34
C PHE A 12 -26.46 11.88 13.31
N GLU A 13 -26.50 12.49 12.13
CA GLU A 13 -26.96 13.87 11.93
C GLU A 13 -28.42 14.07 12.34
N ASP A 14 -29.30 13.15 11.96
CA ASP A 14 -30.73 13.22 12.29
C ASP A 14 -30.96 13.12 13.80
N ILE A 15 -30.25 12.18 14.47
CA ILE A 15 -30.31 12.03 15.93
C ILE A 15 -29.80 13.30 16.63
N ASN A 16 -28.64 13.82 16.20
CA ASN A 16 -28.08 15.04 16.78
C ASN A 16 -29.00 16.24 16.60
N SER A 17 -29.58 16.41 15.42
CA SER A 17 -30.53 17.49 15.14
C SER A 17 -31.74 17.43 16.06
N TYR A 18 -32.27 16.24 16.30
CA TYR A 18 -33.38 16.05 17.24
C TYR A 18 -32.99 16.38 18.68
N ILE A 19 -31.85 15.87 19.16
CA ILE A 19 -31.35 16.09 20.52
C ILE A 19 -31.07 17.58 20.75
N PHE A 20 -30.34 18.22 19.84
CA PHE A 20 -29.97 19.64 19.96
C PHE A 20 -31.16 20.55 20.02
N ALA A 21 -32.21 20.27 19.23
CA ALA A 21 -33.47 21.03 19.29
C ALA A 21 -34.20 20.81 20.60
N LYS A 22 -34.24 19.57 21.11
CA LYS A 22 -34.96 19.20 22.33
C LYS A 22 -34.30 19.75 23.59
N ASP A 23 -32.98 19.66 23.69
CA ASP A 23 -32.24 19.99 24.90
C ASP A 23 -31.61 21.41 24.85
N HIS A 24 -31.94 22.18 23.79
CA HIS A 24 -31.44 23.55 23.58
C HIS A 24 -29.92 23.70 23.69
N VAL A 25 -29.19 22.76 23.07
CA VAL A 25 -27.73 22.69 23.12
C VAL A 25 -27.09 23.97 22.57
N ASP A 26 -26.13 24.54 23.30
CA ASP A 26 -25.37 25.68 22.84
C ASP A 26 -24.29 25.26 21.79
N LEU A 27 -24.56 25.62 20.54
CA LEU A 27 -23.63 25.35 19.42
C LEU A 27 -22.56 26.47 19.23
N GLN A 28 -22.57 27.54 20.02
CA GLN A 28 -21.60 28.63 19.91
C GLN A 28 -20.21 28.20 20.49
N HIS A 29 -20.25 27.28 21.44
CA HIS A 29 -19.03 26.79 22.09
C HIS A 29 -18.82 25.31 21.76
N THR A 30 -17.82 25.06 20.94
CA THR A 30 -17.44 23.69 20.53
C THR A 30 -16.06 23.34 21.03
N TYR A 31 -15.92 22.25 21.74
CA TYR A 31 -14.65 21.69 22.20
C TYR A 31 -14.24 20.55 21.27
N ILE A 32 -12.99 20.61 20.79
CA ILE A 32 -12.45 19.56 19.92
C ILE A 32 -11.38 18.79 20.68
N ASP A 33 -11.55 17.49 20.89
CA ASP A 33 -10.53 16.63 21.46
C ASP A 33 -10.18 15.49 20.50
N GLY A 34 -8.89 15.19 20.43
CA GLY A 34 -8.35 14.09 19.62
C GLY A 34 -7.98 12.89 20.47
N THR A 35 -8.56 11.75 20.17
CA THR A 35 -8.20 10.47 20.81
C THR A 35 -7.69 9.46 19.81
N LYS A 36 -6.81 8.57 20.27
CA LYS A 36 -6.28 7.46 19.48
C LYS A 36 -6.90 6.17 19.99
N ILE A 37 -7.54 5.44 19.09
CA ILE A 37 -8.19 4.16 19.38
C ILE A 37 -7.40 3.05 18.70
N GLU A 38 -6.99 2.03 19.48
CA GLU A 38 -6.31 0.85 18.92
C GLU A 38 -7.24 0.09 17.98
N ALA A 39 -6.75 -0.23 16.79
CA ALA A 39 -7.47 -1.04 15.82
C ALA A 39 -7.36 -2.53 16.17
N ASN A 40 -8.40 -3.29 15.90
CA ASN A 40 -8.37 -4.75 16.03
C ASN A 40 -7.61 -5.37 14.83
N ALA A 41 -6.30 -5.10 14.75
CA ALA A 41 -5.44 -5.50 13.66
C ALA A 41 -4.15 -6.15 14.17
N ASN A 42 -3.53 -6.96 13.31
CA ASN A 42 -2.29 -7.63 13.67
C ASN A 42 -1.14 -6.61 13.80
N ARG A 43 -0.52 -6.57 14.98
CA ARG A 43 0.58 -5.64 15.33
C ARG A 43 1.84 -5.82 14.49
N TYR A 44 2.04 -6.98 13.86
CA TYR A 44 3.28 -7.33 13.18
C TYR A 44 3.19 -7.31 11.65
N THR A 45 2.03 -7.03 11.08
CA THR A 45 1.79 -7.02 9.64
C THR A 45 1.60 -5.61 9.08
N TRP A 46 2.62 -4.81 9.15
CA TRP A 46 2.61 -3.43 8.68
C TRP A 46 3.39 -3.22 7.39
N VAL A 47 3.02 -2.17 6.68
CA VAL A 47 3.70 -1.71 5.48
C VAL A 47 4.07 -0.24 5.64
N TRP A 48 5.34 0.08 5.35
CA TRP A 48 5.84 1.45 5.35
C TRP A 48 5.98 1.97 3.92
N LYS A 49 5.32 3.07 3.59
CA LYS A 49 5.37 3.73 2.27
C LYS A 49 6.80 4.05 1.84
N LYS A 50 7.61 4.64 2.74
CA LYS A 50 9.03 4.95 2.47
C LYS A 50 9.84 3.72 2.09
N SER A 51 9.60 2.59 2.76
CA SER A 51 10.30 1.33 2.45
C SER A 51 9.89 0.78 1.09
N CYS A 52 8.60 0.85 0.75
CA CYS A 52 8.10 0.44 -0.56
C CYS A 52 8.69 1.29 -1.68
N VAL A 53 8.73 2.61 -1.53
CA VAL A 53 9.34 3.53 -2.51
C VAL A 53 10.84 3.24 -2.67
N LYS A 54 11.59 3.11 -1.58
CA LYS A 54 13.02 2.79 -1.61
C LYS A 54 13.30 1.44 -2.27
N ASN A 55 12.51 0.42 -1.94
CA ASN A 55 12.69 -0.91 -2.52
C ASN A 55 12.25 -0.97 -3.98
N ARG A 56 11.22 -0.21 -4.38
CA ARG A 56 10.83 -0.04 -5.78
C ARG A 56 11.99 0.53 -6.60
N GLN A 57 12.69 1.56 -6.11
CA GLN A 57 13.85 2.10 -6.80
C GLN A 57 14.96 1.07 -6.99
N LYS A 58 15.27 0.27 -5.96
CA LYS A 58 16.24 -0.83 -6.08
C LYS A 58 15.84 -1.86 -7.13
N VAL A 59 14.53 -2.10 -7.31
CA VAL A 59 14.05 -3.00 -8.38
C VAL A 59 14.25 -2.35 -9.75
N PHE A 60 14.07 -1.04 -9.90
CA PHE A 60 14.39 -0.35 -11.16
C PHE A 60 15.86 -0.50 -11.55
N ASP A 61 16.77 -0.34 -10.59
CA ASP A 61 18.20 -0.52 -10.81
C ASP A 61 18.53 -1.96 -11.26
N LYS A 62 17.91 -2.96 -10.60
CA LYS A 62 18.06 -4.37 -10.98
C LYS A 62 17.50 -4.69 -12.37
N ILE A 63 16.33 -4.14 -12.71
CA ILE A 63 15.76 -4.29 -14.06
C ILE A 63 16.70 -3.68 -15.11
N SER A 64 17.32 -2.54 -14.83
CA SER A 64 18.27 -1.91 -15.75
C SER A 64 19.51 -2.80 -15.99
N LEU A 65 20.05 -3.42 -14.93
CA LEU A 65 21.16 -4.37 -15.05
C LEU A 65 20.76 -5.65 -15.81
N LEU A 66 19.57 -6.17 -15.53
CA LEU A 66 19.06 -7.34 -16.24
C LEU A 66 18.83 -7.06 -17.72
N ILE A 67 18.33 -5.87 -18.08
CA ILE A 67 18.17 -5.44 -19.48
C ILE A 67 19.52 -5.40 -20.20
N ASP A 68 20.60 -4.93 -19.53
CA ASP A 68 21.94 -4.97 -20.13
C ASP A 68 22.38 -6.41 -20.41
N ALA A 69 22.18 -7.32 -19.46
CA ALA A 69 22.50 -8.73 -19.64
C ALA A 69 21.65 -9.38 -20.76
N MET A 70 20.34 -9.08 -20.80
CA MET A 70 19.45 -9.58 -21.86
C MET A 70 19.86 -9.07 -23.23
N ASN A 71 20.22 -7.80 -23.34
CA ASN A 71 20.68 -7.21 -24.61
C ASN A 71 22.02 -7.82 -25.07
N LEU A 72 22.94 -8.08 -24.16
CA LEU A 72 24.26 -8.64 -24.47
C LEU A 72 24.20 -10.13 -24.81
N GLU A 73 23.49 -10.91 -24.02
CA GLU A 73 23.55 -12.37 -24.06
C GLU A 73 22.55 -13.02 -25.01
N VAL A 74 21.41 -12.35 -25.27
CA VAL A 74 20.29 -12.95 -26.02
C VAL A 74 19.76 -12.02 -27.11
N LEU A 75 19.28 -10.84 -26.75
CA LEU A 75 18.55 -9.96 -27.68
C LEU A 75 19.46 -9.39 -28.78
N GLY A 76 20.72 -9.13 -28.47
CA GLY A 76 21.69 -8.63 -29.45
C GLY A 76 21.88 -9.58 -30.64
N TYR A 77 21.85 -10.88 -30.42
CA TYR A 77 21.92 -11.90 -31.47
C TYR A 77 20.64 -12.00 -32.31
N LEU A 78 19.52 -11.51 -31.76
CA LEU A 78 18.21 -11.48 -32.42
C LEU A 78 17.91 -10.13 -33.10
N GLY A 79 18.88 -9.19 -33.04
CA GLY A 79 18.71 -7.85 -33.63
C GLY A 79 17.73 -6.95 -32.88
N ILE A 80 17.43 -7.29 -31.62
CA ILE A 80 16.49 -6.56 -30.76
C ILE A 80 17.26 -5.93 -29.60
N LYS A 81 16.82 -4.73 -29.20
CA LYS A 81 17.39 -4.04 -28.05
C LYS A 81 16.31 -3.44 -27.16
N PHE A 82 16.37 -3.74 -25.87
CA PHE A 82 15.56 -3.06 -24.88
C PHE A 82 16.30 -1.82 -24.36
N GLU A 83 15.59 -0.69 -24.33
CA GLU A 83 16.12 0.55 -23.78
C GLU A 83 16.01 0.56 -22.25
N LYS A 84 17.04 1.08 -21.58
CA LYS A 84 16.99 1.35 -20.14
C LYS A 84 16.18 2.60 -19.85
N ARG A 85 15.59 2.63 -18.67
CA ARG A 85 14.82 3.77 -18.15
C ARG A 85 15.18 4.00 -16.69
N GLU A 86 15.01 5.21 -16.22
CA GLU A 86 15.16 5.55 -14.79
C GLU A 86 14.03 4.99 -13.94
N ALA A 87 12.83 4.87 -14.53
CA ALA A 87 11.65 4.32 -13.87
C ALA A 87 10.90 3.37 -14.81
N TYR A 88 10.34 2.34 -14.24
CA TYR A 88 9.60 1.31 -14.97
C TYR A 88 8.17 1.21 -14.47
N ALA A 89 7.21 1.52 -15.33
CA ALA A 89 5.81 1.21 -15.08
C ALA A 89 5.56 -0.30 -15.21
N VAL A 90 4.62 -0.82 -14.44
CA VAL A 90 4.25 -2.25 -14.42
C VAL A 90 3.92 -2.74 -15.84
N ASP A 91 3.11 -1.98 -16.58
CA ASP A 91 2.71 -2.35 -17.95
C ASP A 91 3.89 -2.38 -18.93
N CYS A 92 4.86 -1.48 -18.74
CA CYS A 92 6.07 -1.46 -19.57
C CYS A 92 6.91 -2.72 -19.35
N VAL A 93 7.08 -3.16 -18.11
CA VAL A 93 7.82 -4.39 -17.78
C VAL A 93 7.05 -5.62 -18.26
N PHE A 94 5.74 -5.63 -18.10
CA PHE A 94 4.88 -6.72 -18.59
C PHE A 94 4.98 -6.88 -20.12
N LYS A 95 4.88 -5.77 -20.88
CA LYS A 95 5.05 -5.81 -22.35
C LYS A 95 6.43 -6.35 -22.75
N ARG A 96 7.49 -5.94 -22.06
CA ARG A 96 8.84 -6.46 -22.33
C ARG A 96 8.98 -7.93 -22.00
N LEU A 97 8.38 -8.39 -20.90
CA LEU A 97 8.37 -9.79 -20.52
C LEU A 97 7.67 -10.66 -21.59
N THR A 98 6.52 -10.21 -22.10
CA THR A 98 5.79 -10.89 -23.16
C THR A 98 6.62 -10.92 -24.46
N MET A 99 7.15 -9.78 -24.87
CA MET A 99 7.99 -9.68 -26.06
C MET A 99 9.24 -10.56 -25.97
N TYR A 100 9.89 -10.59 -24.79
CA TYR A 100 11.05 -11.44 -24.56
C TYR A 100 10.70 -12.92 -24.69
N LYS A 101 9.57 -13.35 -24.12
CA LYS A 101 9.08 -14.73 -24.17
C LYS A 101 8.81 -15.18 -25.61
N GLU A 102 8.13 -14.34 -26.40
CA GLU A 102 7.82 -14.61 -27.80
C GLU A 102 9.09 -14.66 -28.67
N THR A 103 9.97 -13.67 -28.52
CA THR A 103 11.20 -13.53 -29.32
C THR A 103 12.18 -14.67 -29.08
N THR A 104 12.29 -15.15 -27.84
CA THR A 104 13.19 -16.26 -27.47
C THR A 104 12.57 -17.64 -27.68
N GLY A 105 11.31 -17.72 -28.08
CA GLY A 105 10.60 -18.99 -28.29
C GLY A 105 10.27 -19.74 -27.01
N LEU A 106 10.35 -19.08 -25.84
CA LEU A 106 10.01 -19.68 -24.55
C LEU A 106 8.52 -20.01 -24.42
N ASP A 107 7.68 -19.47 -25.28
CA ASP A 107 6.25 -19.80 -25.38
C ASP A 107 6.01 -21.22 -25.90
N LYS A 108 6.95 -21.77 -26.68
CA LYS A 108 6.89 -23.09 -27.31
C LYS A 108 7.64 -24.16 -26.53
N THR A 109 8.40 -23.79 -25.50
CA THR A 109 9.21 -24.70 -24.70
C THR A 109 8.65 -24.88 -23.31
N SER A 110 8.75 -26.10 -22.76
CA SER A 110 8.41 -26.32 -21.35
C SER A 110 9.51 -25.78 -20.45
N PHE A 111 9.12 -25.05 -19.40
CA PHE A 111 10.05 -24.54 -18.41
C PHE A 111 10.66 -25.68 -17.60
N VAL A 112 11.97 -25.66 -17.51
CA VAL A 112 12.72 -26.64 -16.71
C VAL A 112 12.64 -26.24 -15.24
N SER A 113 12.22 -27.21 -14.39
CA SER A 113 12.12 -27.01 -12.94
C SER A 113 12.68 -28.24 -12.20
N GLY A 114 13.12 -28.06 -10.96
CA GLY A 114 13.59 -29.14 -10.09
C GLY A 114 15.12 -29.19 -9.91
N ARG A 115 15.55 -30.00 -8.93
CA ARG A 115 16.96 -30.22 -8.63
C ARG A 115 17.65 -31.01 -9.76
N GLY A 116 18.86 -30.59 -10.14
CA GLY A 116 19.66 -31.30 -11.16
C GLY A 116 19.45 -30.87 -12.60
N HIS A 117 18.44 -30.08 -12.89
CA HIS A 117 18.18 -29.55 -14.22
C HIS A 117 18.78 -28.15 -14.40
N ARG A 118 19.55 -27.95 -15.50
CA ARG A 118 20.11 -26.64 -15.84
C ARG A 118 19.10 -25.82 -16.65
N LYS A 119 18.65 -24.70 -16.10
CA LYS A 119 17.85 -23.73 -16.83
C LYS A 119 18.68 -23.03 -17.90
N SER A 120 18.10 -22.78 -19.07
CA SER A 120 18.72 -21.95 -20.10
C SER A 120 18.92 -20.51 -19.61
N ILE A 121 19.79 -19.74 -20.26
CA ILE A 121 19.99 -18.32 -19.96
C ILE A 121 18.68 -17.56 -20.15
N GLN A 122 17.97 -17.82 -21.25
CA GLN A 122 16.69 -17.20 -21.58
C GLN A 122 15.66 -17.45 -20.47
N GLN A 123 15.54 -18.69 -19.99
CA GLN A 123 14.61 -19.02 -18.92
C GLN A 123 14.95 -18.31 -17.62
N LYS A 124 16.23 -18.23 -17.24
CA LYS A 124 16.65 -17.53 -16.02
C LYS A 124 16.32 -16.03 -16.08
N GLN A 125 16.64 -15.38 -17.19
CA GLN A 125 16.37 -13.97 -17.41
C GLN A 125 14.86 -13.67 -17.42
N TYR A 126 14.07 -14.54 -18.03
CA TYR A 126 12.62 -14.44 -18.03
C TYR A 126 12.04 -14.54 -16.62
N GLU A 127 12.44 -15.57 -15.85
CA GLU A 127 11.97 -15.79 -14.48
C GLU A 127 12.38 -14.64 -13.57
N GLU A 128 13.59 -14.11 -13.71
CA GLU A 128 14.08 -12.97 -12.94
C GLU A 128 13.29 -11.68 -13.27
N LEU A 129 13.04 -11.40 -14.55
CA LEU A 129 12.22 -10.26 -14.95
C LEU A 129 10.78 -10.41 -14.47
N HIS A 130 10.23 -11.63 -14.49
CA HIS A 130 8.91 -11.93 -13.95
C HIS A 130 8.85 -11.68 -12.44
N GLU A 131 9.86 -12.11 -11.68
CA GLU A 131 9.95 -11.83 -10.25
C GLU A 131 9.98 -10.32 -9.96
N TYR A 132 10.74 -9.54 -10.74
CA TYR A 132 10.76 -8.10 -10.60
C TYR A 132 9.42 -7.44 -10.94
N LEU A 133 8.71 -7.96 -11.94
CA LEU A 133 7.35 -7.52 -12.27
C LEU A 133 6.38 -7.72 -11.09
N GLU A 134 6.38 -8.90 -10.47
CA GLU A 134 5.50 -9.18 -9.33
C GLU A 134 5.86 -8.31 -8.11
N ARG A 135 7.14 -8.07 -7.87
CA ARG A 135 7.57 -7.11 -6.84
C ARG A 135 7.10 -5.68 -7.14
N LEU A 136 7.19 -5.23 -8.39
CA LEU A 136 6.68 -3.90 -8.78
C LEU A 136 5.18 -3.76 -8.59
N LYS A 137 4.40 -4.77 -8.97
CA LYS A 137 2.95 -4.81 -8.71
C LYS A 137 2.64 -4.69 -7.21
N SER A 138 3.36 -5.46 -6.39
CA SER A 138 3.19 -5.42 -4.94
C SER A 138 3.52 -4.03 -4.36
N TYR A 139 4.63 -3.40 -4.79
CA TYR A 139 4.96 -2.06 -4.31
C TYR A 139 4.00 -0.99 -4.82
N ALA A 140 3.51 -1.09 -6.05
CA ALA A 140 2.49 -0.19 -6.57
C ALA A 140 1.21 -0.25 -5.73
N TYR A 141 0.71 -1.47 -5.49
CA TYR A 141 -0.44 -1.71 -4.62
C TYR A 141 -0.26 -1.13 -3.21
N HIS A 142 0.90 -1.39 -2.58
CA HIS A 142 1.16 -0.89 -1.23
C HIS A 142 1.24 0.64 -1.16
N ILE A 143 1.82 1.28 -2.17
CA ILE A 143 1.92 2.75 -2.24
C ILE A 143 0.54 3.37 -2.46
N GLU A 144 -0.26 2.77 -3.33
CA GLU A 144 -1.64 3.19 -3.61
C GLU A 144 -2.54 3.03 -2.37
N THR A 145 -2.47 1.88 -1.68
CA THR A 145 -3.21 1.63 -0.43
C THR A 145 -2.85 2.63 0.67
N CYS A 146 -1.58 3.05 0.78
CA CYS A 146 -1.18 4.10 1.72
C CYS A 146 -1.82 5.46 1.38
N GLY A 147 -2.09 5.74 0.10
CA GLY A 147 -2.53 7.05 -0.34
C GLY A 147 -1.48 8.15 -0.13
N GLU A 148 -1.87 9.40 -0.26
CA GLU A 148 -0.94 10.55 -0.15
C GLU A 148 -0.63 10.92 1.30
N GLU A 149 -1.62 10.89 2.15
CA GLU A 149 -1.55 11.40 3.53
C GLU A 149 -0.91 10.44 4.53
N ARG A 150 -0.96 9.13 4.28
CA ARG A 150 -0.50 8.11 5.22
C ARG A 150 0.91 7.62 4.91
N ASN A 151 1.70 7.38 5.95
CA ASN A 151 3.04 6.80 5.84
C ASN A 151 3.09 5.28 6.00
N SER A 152 2.02 4.68 6.52
CA SER A 152 1.93 3.25 6.79
C SER A 152 0.47 2.79 6.85
N TYR A 153 0.28 1.48 6.74
CA TYR A 153 -1.00 0.84 6.99
C TYR A 153 -0.79 -0.60 7.49
N SER A 154 -1.81 -1.19 8.11
CA SER A 154 -1.83 -2.59 8.50
C SER A 154 -2.37 -3.46 7.38
N LYS A 155 -1.75 -4.62 7.11
CA LYS A 155 -2.25 -5.58 6.09
C LYS A 155 -3.59 -6.21 6.47
N THR A 156 -3.91 -6.25 7.76
CA THR A 156 -5.15 -6.84 8.28
C THR A 156 -6.27 -5.83 8.44
N ASP A 157 -5.92 -4.53 8.43
CA ASP A 157 -6.87 -3.42 8.48
C ASP A 157 -6.26 -2.24 7.73
N HIS A 158 -6.69 -2.03 6.49
CA HIS A 158 -6.10 -1.05 5.59
C HIS A 158 -6.35 0.39 6.02
N ASP A 159 -7.35 0.64 6.85
CA ASP A 159 -7.68 1.97 7.33
C ASP A 159 -6.86 2.35 8.58
N ALA A 160 -6.37 1.37 9.32
CA ALA A 160 -5.54 1.60 10.48
C ALA A 160 -4.12 2.05 10.09
N THR A 161 -3.63 3.06 10.81
CA THR A 161 -2.27 3.60 10.66
C THR A 161 -1.45 3.31 11.91
N PHE A 162 -0.13 3.06 11.74
CA PHE A 162 0.76 2.84 12.87
C PHE A 162 1.09 4.16 13.56
N MET A 163 0.71 4.23 14.84
CA MET A 163 0.95 5.40 15.67
C MET A 163 1.22 5.02 17.12
N ARG A 164 1.87 5.92 17.86
CA ARG A 164 2.05 5.78 19.30
C ARG A 164 0.76 6.17 20.00
N LEU A 165 0.25 5.30 20.87
CA LEU A 165 -0.90 5.61 21.70
C LEU A 165 -0.51 6.49 22.90
N LYS A 166 -1.45 7.26 23.44
CA LYS A 166 -1.24 8.05 24.68
C LYS A 166 -0.97 7.16 25.91
N ARG A 167 -1.62 5.99 25.98
CA ARG A 167 -1.39 4.98 26.99
C ARG A 167 -0.69 3.79 26.35
N ASP A 168 0.54 3.58 26.75
CA ASP A 168 1.30 2.40 26.35
C ASP A 168 1.24 1.37 27.50
N TYR A 169 0.43 0.34 27.31
CA TYR A 169 0.26 -0.73 28.31
C TYR A 169 1.54 -1.53 28.53
N MET A 170 2.47 -1.50 27.56
CA MET A 170 3.73 -2.22 27.63
C MET A 170 4.89 -1.35 28.12
N GLY A 171 4.71 -0.03 28.18
CA GLY A 171 5.75 0.92 28.59
C GLY A 171 6.98 0.96 27.68
N ASN A 172 6.87 0.53 26.43
CA ASN A 172 8.00 0.38 25.50
C ASN A 172 7.90 1.30 24.27
N ASP A 173 6.98 2.26 24.29
CA ASP A 173 6.76 3.21 23.19
C ASP A 173 6.46 2.56 21.83
N GLN A 174 5.90 1.36 21.85
CA GLN A 174 5.61 0.59 20.65
C GLN A 174 4.55 1.28 19.78
N LEU A 175 4.76 1.24 18.45
CA LEU A 175 3.75 1.66 17.50
C LEU A 175 2.69 0.56 17.34
N LEU A 176 1.43 0.95 17.40
CA LEU A 176 0.28 0.07 17.24
C LEU A 176 -0.59 0.53 16.07
N PRO A 177 -1.28 -0.40 15.38
CA PRO A 177 -2.31 -0.02 14.42
C PRO A 177 -3.45 0.67 15.18
N ALA A 178 -3.80 1.87 14.77
CA ALA A 178 -4.78 2.69 15.46
C ALA A 178 -5.44 3.70 14.53
N TYR A 179 -6.55 4.25 15.02
CA TYR A 179 -7.30 5.33 14.42
C TYR A 179 -7.10 6.61 15.22
N ASN A 180 -7.01 7.73 14.53
CA ASN A 180 -7.00 9.04 15.18
C ASN A 180 -8.39 9.66 14.98
N LEU A 181 -9.16 9.68 16.04
CA LEU A 181 -10.51 10.23 16.08
C LEU A 181 -10.48 11.62 16.68
N GLN A 182 -11.15 12.57 16.05
CA GLN A 182 -11.41 13.87 16.62
C GLN A 182 -12.91 13.99 16.87
N ALA A 183 -13.29 14.28 18.11
CA ALA A 183 -14.65 14.52 18.51
C ALA A 183 -14.86 16.02 18.75
N ALA A 184 -15.88 16.58 18.13
CA ALA A 184 -16.40 17.90 18.45
C ALA A 184 -17.53 17.74 19.44
N ILE A 185 -17.43 18.37 20.60
CA ILE A 185 -18.38 18.27 21.71
C ILE A 185 -18.98 19.64 21.96
N CYS A 186 -20.30 19.72 21.99
CA CYS A 186 -21.06 20.88 22.38
C CYS A 186 -21.88 20.49 23.63
N ASP A 187 -21.70 21.22 24.72
CA ASP A 187 -22.21 20.87 26.04
C ASP A 187 -21.83 19.42 26.43
N GLU A 188 -22.79 18.52 26.58
CA GLU A 188 -22.58 17.12 26.94
C GLU A 188 -22.71 16.16 25.73
N TYR A 189 -22.86 16.69 24.50
CA TYR A 189 -23.19 15.92 23.32
C TYR A 189 -22.04 15.92 22.30
N ILE A 190 -21.84 14.79 21.63
CA ILE A 190 -20.90 14.68 20.50
C ILE A 190 -21.59 15.22 19.25
N ALA A 191 -21.17 16.41 18.82
CA ALA A 191 -21.73 17.06 17.63
C ALA A 191 -21.17 16.48 16.32
N CYS A 192 -19.88 16.12 16.30
CA CYS A 192 -19.24 15.58 15.11
C CYS A 192 -18.10 14.62 15.48
N LEU A 193 -17.92 13.60 14.67
CA LEU A 193 -16.78 12.69 14.74
C LEU A 193 -16.02 12.75 13.42
N LEU A 194 -14.74 13.13 13.48
CA LEU A 194 -13.84 13.15 12.32
C LEU A 194 -12.75 12.11 12.48
N TYR A 195 -12.65 11.23 11.50
CA TYR A 195 -11.51 10.36 11.35
C TYR A 195 -10.42 11.10 10.59
N THR A 196 -9.25 11.25 11.20
CA THR A 196 -8.11 11.88 10.54
C THR A 196 -6.91 10.95 10.52
N SER A 197 -6.20 10.93 9.39
CA SER A 197 -4.86 10.34 9.35
C SER A 197 -3.93 11.16 10.25
N PRO A 198 -3.06 10.54 11.04
CA PRO A 198 -2.08 11.30 11.81
C PRO A 198 -1.20 12.09 10.85
N SER A 199 -1.07 13.41 11.12
CA SER A 199 -0.14 14.24 10.38
C SER A 199 1.26 13.65 10.43
N PRO A 200 1.97 13.53 9.31
CA PRO A 200 3.36 13.09 9.32
C PRO A 200 4.17 14.11 10.11
N ARG A 201 4.78 13.67 11.22
CA ARG A 201 5.81 14.41 11.94
C ARG A 201 7.17 14.11 11.35
#